data_2d23d1ceb2d6bab82937534b0019e6d9
#
_entry.id   2d23d1ceb2d6bab82937534b0019e6d9
#
_cell.length_a   1.000
_cell.length_b   1.000
_cell.length_c   1.000
_cell.angle_alpha   90.00
_cell.angle_beta   90.00
_cell.angle_gamma   90.00
#
_symmetry.space_group_name_H-M   'P 1'
#
loop_
_entity.id
_entity.type
_entity.pdbx_description
1 polymer ?
#
loop_
_entity_poly.entity_id
_entity_poly.type
_entity_poly.pdbx_seq_one_letter_code
_entity_poly.pdbx_strand_id
1 'polypeptide(L)'
;MAIVLGCCDLFAGEPLVGIQLYSARDLLDPPEKYAANHETVLKQFSKMGYNCVETASYSDGKIYGLTPEEFKADCASAGLVPLSTHVSRNLTVEEFAAGKPSEETLRWWEDCISAHKAAGMKFIVTPWVYFENSGSSVPKTLAELKIYCDYLNTVGKMVSDAGMEYGYHNHSHEFSEVEGEVMYDYMLAHTNPEYVFFEMDVYWTVIGNSSPVDYFKKYPGRFKLLHIKDEREIGQSGMVGFDAIFANAKTAGTKAVIIEVERYSYPDDVMRSIRESAAYLKKSGYTKALR
;
A
#
# COMPACT_ATOMS: atom_id res chain seq x y z
N MET A 1 -32.83 17.52 3.79
CA MET A 1 -32.23 16.57 2.85
C MET A 1 -30.77 17.01 2.67
N ALA A 2 -29.86 16.52 3.50
CA ALA A 2 -28.45 16.86 3.43
C ALA A 2 -27.81 15.97 2.35
N ILE A 3 -27.26 16.60 1.31
CA ILE A 3 -26.50 15.91 0.28
C ILE A 3 -25.20 15.46 0.95
N VAL A 4 -25.05 14.16 1.17
CA VAL A 4 -23.77 13.54 1.53
C VAL A 4 -22.92 13.57 0.25
N LEU A 5 -22.14 14.64 0.08
CA LEU A 5 -21.06 14.66 -0.91
C LEU A 5 -20.03 13.62 -0.48
N GLY A 6 -19.91 12.54 -1.24
CA GLY A 6 -18.91 11.50 -1.01
C GLY A 6 -17.49 12.10 -1.14
N CYS A 7 -16.57 11.66 -0.29
CA CYS A 7 -15.17 12.10 -0.26
C CYS A 7 -14.40 11.99 -1.59
N CYS A 8 -14.97 11.36 -2.61
CA CYS A 8 -14.37 11.21 -3.94
C CYS A 8 -14.39 12.49 -4.80
N ASP A 9 -15.15 13.52 -4.44
CA ASP A 9 -15.29 14.73 -5.26
C ASP A 9 -14.26 15.83 -4.94
N LEU A 10 -13.50 15.71 -3.85
CA LEU A 10 -12.53 16.74 -3.44
C LEU A 10 -11.34 16.87 -4.40
N PHE A 11 -11.03 15.84 -5.19
CA PHE A 11 -9.91 15.83 -6.14
C PHE A 11 -10.35 15.32 -7.53
N ALA A 12 -11.60 15.54 -7.92
CA ALA A 12 -12.12 15.14 -9.23
C ALA A 12 -11.25 15.77 -10.35
N GLY A 13 -10.39 14.93 -10.96
CA GLY A 13 -9.51 15.30 -12.07
C GLY A 13 -8.05 15.59 -11.68
N GLU A 14 -7.68 15.59 -10.41
CA GLU A 14 -6.27 15.69 -9.99
C GLU A 14 -5.65 14.32 -9.72
N PRO A 15 -4.36 14.10 -10.05
CA PRO A 15 -3.67 12.86 -9.72
C PRO A 15 -3.64 12.65 -8.20
N LEU A 16 -3.92 11.44 -7.75
CA LEU A 16 -3.77 11.06 -6.35
C LEU A 16 -2.28 10.81 -6.05
N VAL A 17 -1.72 11.65 -5.20
CA VAL A 17 -0.33 11.57 -4.72
C VAL A 17 -0.36 11.47 -3.21
N GLY A 18 -0.18 10.26 -2.73
CA GLY A 18 -0.24 9.93 -1.31
C GLY A 18 1.11 9.87 -0.63
N ILE A 19 1.06 9.83 0.69
CA ILE A 19 2.17 9.51 1.57
C ILE A 19 1.80 8.32 2.45
N GLN A 20 2.68 7.30 2.49
CA GLN A 20 2.58 6.23 3.47
C GLN A 20 2.96 6.80 4.84
N LEU A 21 2.04 6.71 5.82
CA LEU A 21 2.24 7.31 7.14
C LEU A 21 3.40 6.67 7.92
N TYR A 22 3.81 5.46 7.57
CA TYR A 22 5.01 4.82 8.10
C TYR A 22 6.28 5.64 7.82
N SER A 23 6.28 6.49 6.79
CA SER A 23 7.36 7.44 6.51
C SER A 23 7.57 8.46 7.65
N ALA A 24 6.60 8.62 8.53
CA ALA A 24 6.70 9.49 9.71
C ALA A 24 6.42 8.71 11.01
N ARG A 25 6.71 7.40 11.02
CA ARG A 25 6.45 6.52 12.17
C ARG A 25 7.03 7.03 13.48
N ASP A 26 8.20 7.69 13.43
CA ASP A 26 8.84 8.24 14.62
C ASP A 26 8.00 9.36 15.29
N LEU A 27 7.08 9.97 14.53
CA LEU A 27 6.17 11.02 14.97
C LEU A 27 4.73 10.53 15.17
N LEU A 28 4.33 9.44 14.51
CA LEU A 28 2.94 8.98 14.45
C LEU A 28 2.71 7.61 15.10
N ASP A 29 3.74 6.87 15.45
CA ASP A 29 3.62 5.55 16.06
C ASP A 29 4.44 5.48 17.35
N PRO A 30 3.91 4.98 18.46
CA PRO A 30 2.59 4.36 18.66
C PRO A 30 1.42 5.39 18.74
N PRO A 31 0.17 4.95 18.99
CA PRO A 31 -1.03 5.79 18.96
C PRO A 31 -0.96 7.07 19.81
N GLU A 32 -0.21 7.06 20.92
CA GLU A 32 -0.03 8.24 21.77
C GLU A 32 0.75 9.35 21.06
N LYS A 33 1.70 8.98 20.20
CA LYS A 33 2.42 9.94 19.36
C LYS A 33 1.51 10.48 18.26
N TYR A 34 0.66 9.62 17.67
CA TYR A 34 -0.35 10.08 16.72
C TYR A 34 -1.24 11.15 17.37
N ALA A 35 -1.82 10.85 18.53
CA ALA A 35 -2.68 11.78 19.25
C ALA A 35 -2.00 13.14 19.55
N ALA A 36 -0.68 13.12 19.80
CA ALA A 36 0.08 14.34 20.12
C ALA A 36 0.47 15.15 18.85
N ASN A 37 0.68 14.52 17.70
CA ASN A 37 1.37 15.14 16.56
C ASN A 37 0.54 15.21 15.27
N HIS A 38 -0.55 14.44 15.14
CA HIS A 38 -1.27 14.24 13.88
C HIS A 38 -1.67 15.54 13.19
N GLU A 39 -2.23 16.52 13.93
CA GLU A 39 -2.65 17.78 13.32
C GLU A 39 -1.50 18.52 12.62
N THR A 40 -0.33 18.56 13.25
CA THR A 40 0.84 19.22 12.71
C THR A 40 1.42 18.46 11.53
N VAL A 41 1.55 17.14 11.65
CA VAL A 41 2.15 16.27 10.64
C VAL A 41 1.27 16.20 9.40
N LEU A 42 -0.03 15.93 9.54
CA LEU A 42 -0.96 15.84 8.41
C LEU A 42 -1.08 17.17 7.65
N LYS A 43 -1.15 18.31 8.38
CA LYS A 43 -1.14 19.65 7.75
C LYS A 43 0.16 19.93 6.99
N GLN A 44 1.30 19.42 7.47
CA GLN A 44 2.57 19.54 6.74
C GLN A 44 2.56 18.68 5.45
N PHE A 45 2.03 17.47 5.49
CA PHE A 45 1.89 16.64 4.28
C PHE A 45 1.06 17.35 3.21
N SER A 46 -0.09 17.90 3.57
CA SER A 46 -0.92 18.67 2.64
C SER A 46 -0.17 19.88 2.05
N LYS A 47 0.58 20.65 2.88
CA LYS A 47 1.41 21.75 2.41
C LYS A 47 2.56 21.32 1.47
N MET A 48 3.06 20.11 1.64
CA MET A 48 4.05 19.51 0.73
C MET A 48 3.44 19.10 -0.61
N GLY A 49 2.10 19.02 -0.70
CA GLY A 49 1.34 18.71 -1.91
C GLY A 49 0.88 17.26 -2.00
N TYR A 50 0.97 16.51 -0.91
CA TYR A 50 0.23 15.26 -0.81
C TYR A 50 -1.26 15.55 -0.66
N ASN A 51 -2.11 14.73 -1.28
CA ASN A 51 -3.57 14.90 -1.23
C ASN A 51 -4.29 13.67 -0.64
N CYS A 52 -3.56 12.59 -0.41
CA CYS A 52 -4.09 11.40 0.27
C CYS A 52 -3.03 10.74 1.15
N VAL A 53 -3.48 9.82 2.00
CA VAL A 53 -2.61 9.06 2.90
C VAL A 53 -2.89 7.55 2.77
N GLU A 54 -1.84 6.79 3.02
CA GLU A 54 -1.93 5.36 3.29
C GLU A 54 -1.52 5.09 4.73
N THR A 55 -2.31 4.29 5.44
CA THR A 55 -2.05 3.95 6.84
C THR A 55 -1.27 2.65 6.97
N ALA A 56 -0.63 2.44 8.12
CA ALA A 56 0.07 1.20 8.46
C ALA A 56 -0.17 0.76 9.92
N SER A 57 -1.20 1.31 10.56
CA SER A 57 -1.52 0.98 11.95
C SER A 57 -3.02 0.72 12.08
N TYR A 58 -3.35 -0.57 12.29
CA TYR A 58 -4.71 -1.04 12.54
C TYR A 58 -4.69 -2.10 13.64
N SER A 59 -5.52 -1.93 14.66
CA SER A 59 -5.77 -2.93 15.70
C SER A 59 -7.17 -2.76 16.27
N ASP A 60 -7.87 -3.87 16.44
CA ASP A 60 -9.17 -3.95 17.16
C ASP A 60 -10.19 -2.91 16.69
N GLY A 61 -10.35 -2.76 15.37
CA GLY A 61 -11.28 -1.82 14.76
C GLY A 61 -10.81 -0.36 14.77
N LYS A 62 -9.60 -0.08 15.22
CA LYS A 62 -9.03 1.28 15.34
C LYS A 62 -7.87 1.50 14.38
N ILE A 63 -7.74 2.72 13.88
CA ILE A 63 -6.68 3.20 13.00
C ILE A 63 -5.88 4.24 13.80
N TYR A 64 -4.60 3.99 14.06
CA TYR A 64 -3.77 4.81 14.95
C TYR A 64 -4.41 5.07 16.34
N GLY A 65 -5.18 4.09 16.85
CA GLY A 65 -5.88 4.18 18.13
C GLY A 65 -7.21 4.94 18.11
N LEU A 66 -7.60 5.52 16.98
CA LEU A 66 -8.85 6.26 16.76
C LEU A 66 -9.94 5.37 16.19
N THR A 67 -11.20 5.76 16.36
CA THR A 67 -12.28 5.21 15.54
C THR A 67 -12.08 5.57 14.07
N PRO A 68 -12.63 4.80 13.13
CA PRO A 68 -12.54 5.09 11.70
C PRO A 68 -13.04 6.50 11.34
N GLU A 69 -14.11 6.95 11.98
CA GLU A 69 -14.72 8.26 11.77
C GLU A 69 -13.84 9.41 12.27
N GLU A 70 -13.19 9.23 13.43
CA GLU A 70 -12.24 10.20 13.96
C GLU A 70 -11.02 10.33 13.04
N PHE A 71 -10.44 9.21 12.62
CA PHE A 71 -9.32 9.22 11.67
C PHE A 71 -9.67 9.91 10.35
N LYS A 72 -10.88 9.62 9.82
CA LYS A 72 -11.39 10.31 8.63
C LYS A 72 -11.51 11.80 8.81
N ALA A 73 -12.02 12.24 9.97
CA ALA A 73 -12.17 13.66 10.30
C ALA A 73 -10.80 14.36 10.41
N ASP A 74 -9.81 13.71 11.02
CA ASP A 74 -8.44 14.23 11.10
C ASP A 74 -7.83 14.46 9.73
N CYS A 75 -7.92 13.47 8.82
CA CYS A 75 -7.46 13.61 7.45
C CYS A 75 -8.18 14.78 6.74
N ALA A 76 -9.50 14.83 6.84
CA ALA A 76 -10.30 15.87 6.21
C ALA A 76 -9.93 17.28 6.73
N SER A 77 -9.66 17.43 8.03
CA SER A 77 -9.24 18.70 8.64
C SER A 77 -7.90 19.21 8.12
N ALA A 78 -7.05 18.29 7.64
CA ALA A 78 -5.77 18.59 7.01
C ALA A 78 -5.88 18.76 5.48
N GLY A 79 -7.04 18.52 4.87
CA GLY A 79 -7.23 18.52 3.42
C GLY A 79 -6.68 17.27 2.74
N LEU A 80 -6.65 16.13 3.43
CA LEU A 80 -6.18 14.84 2.95
C LEU A 80 -7.34 13.85 2.86
N VAL A 81 -7.21 12.86 1.97
CA VAL A 81 -8.14 11.72 1.87
C VAL A 81 -7.45 10.47 2.41
N PRO A 82 -8.07 9.71 3.34
CA PRO A 82 -7.60 8.37 3.65
C PRO A 82 -7.90 7.46 2.46
N LEU A 83 -6.84 7.08 1.71
CA LEU A 83 -7.00 6.37 0.44
C LEU A 83 -6.89 4.87 0.60
N SER A 84 -5.85 4.42 1.30
CA SER A 84 -5.45 3.02 1.43
C SER A 84 -4.88 2.72 2.82
N THR A 85 -4.75 1.44 3.09
CA THR A 85 -4.11 0.93 4.32
C THR A 85 -3.22 -0.26 4.03
N HIS A 86 -2.08 -0.34 4.69
CA HIS A 86 -1.31 -1.57 4.84
C HIS A 86 -1.80 -2.34 6.07
N VAL A 87 -2.32 -3.52 5.84
CA VAL A 87 -2.77 -4.43 6.91
C VAL A 87 -2.65 -5.87 6.47
N SER A 88 -2.21 -6.75 7.36
CA SER A 88 -2.09 -8.18 7.08
C SER A 88 -2.59 -9.03 8.24
N ARG A 89 -3.10 -10.19 7.90
CA ARG A 89 -3.31 -11.30 8.80
C ARG A 89 -2.76 -12.55 8.12
N ASN A 90 -1.69 -13.10 8.65
CA ASN A 90 -1.08 -14.31 8.10
C ASN A 90 -1.93 -15.53 8.45
N LEU A 91 -1.88 -16.55 7.58
CA LEU A 91 -2.45 -17.85 7.89
C LEU A 91 -1.62 -18.55 8.98
N THR A 92 -2.29 -19.16 9.94
CA THR A 92 -1.65 -20.02 10.95
C THR A 92 -1.19 -21.36 10.33
N VAL A 93 -0.39 -22.12 11.07
CA VAL A 93 0.05 -23.46 10.65
C VAL A 93 -1.15 -24.38 10.37
N GLU A 94 -2.18 -24.32 11.22
CA GLU A 94 -3.39 -25.11 11.07
C GLU A 94 -4.19 -24.71 9.83
N GLU A 95 -4.26 -23.42 9.52
CA GLU A 95 -4.94 -22.90 8.33
C GLU A 95 -4.20 -23.30 7.04
N PHE A 96 -2.87 -23.27 7.04
CA PHE A 96 -2.07 -23.81 5.95
C PHE A 96 -2.30 -25.31 5.77
N ALA A 97 -2.31 -26.08 6.86
CA ALA A 97 -2.59 -27.52 6.81
C ALA A 97 -4.01 -27.82 6.29
N ALA A 98 -4.99 -26.97 6.63
CA ALA A 98 -6.36 -27.07 6.15
C ALA A 98 -6.54 -26.55 4.70
N GLY A 99 -5.55 -25.82 4.15
CA GLY A 99 -5.60 -25.19 2.82
C GLY A 99 -6.60 -24.03 2.70
N LYS A 100 -7.02 -23.45 3.83
CA LYS A 100 -8.01 -22.36 3.85
C LYS A 100 -7.99 -21.58 5.17
N PRO A 101 -8.43 -20.30 5.18
CA PRO A 101 -8.59 -19.54 6.41
C PRO A 101 -9.67 -20.15 7.32
N SER A 102 -9.51 -19.93 8.63
CA SER A 102 -10.50 -20.26 9.65
C SER A 102 -11.64 -19.23 9.67
N GLU A 103 -12.76 -19.57 10.32
CA GLU A 103 -13.83 -18.61 10.57
C GLU A 103 -13.38 -17.41 11.42
N GLU A 104 -12.41 -17.61 12.32
CA GLU A 104 -11.83 -16.52 13.11
C GLU A 104 -11.09 -15.52 12.22
N THR A 105 -10.25 -16.03 11.31
CA THR A 105 -9.54 -15.19 10.32
C THR A 105 -10.51 -14.45 9.40
N LEU A 106 -11.58 -15.10 8.95
CA LEU A 106 -12.60 -14.46 8.13
C LEU A 106 -13.35 -13.35 8.88
N ARG A 107 -13.76 -13.59 10.15
CA ARG A 107 -14.38 -12.54 10.98
C ARG A 107 -13.46 -11.36 11.21
N TRP A 108 -12.19 -11.60 11.46
CA TRP A 108 -11.20 -10.53 11.58
C TRP A 108 -11.15 -9.64 10.32
N TRP A 109 -11.21 -10.27 9.13
CA TRP A 109 -11.28 -9.51 7.88
C TRP A 109 -12.59 -8.75 7.72
N GLU A 110 -13.72 -9.30 8.13
CA GLU A 110 -15.02 -8.58 8.13
C GLU A 110 -14.93 -7.30 8.97
N ASP A 111 -14.38 -7.38 10.18
CA ASP A 111 -14.19 -6.24 11.07
C ASP A 111 -13.20 -5.21 10.47
N CYS A 112 -12.08 -5.69 9.93
CA CYS A 112 -11.07 -4.87 9.26
C CYS A 112 -11.67 -4.11 8.07
N ILE A 113 -12.38 -4.80 7.17
CA ILE A 113 -13.05 -4.22 6.01
C ILE A 113 -14.08 -3.16 6.45
N SER A 114 -14.89 -3.48 7.46
CA SER A 114 -15.89 -2.55 8.00
C SER A 114 -15.27 -1.26 8.50
N ALA A 115 -14.19 -1.36 9.29
CA ALA A 115 -13.49 -0.22 9.82
C ALA A 115 -12.88 0.68 8.73
N HIS A 116 -12.17 0.09 7.75
CA HIS A 116 -11.55 0.87 6.69
C HIS A 116 -12.56 1.50 5.73
N LYS A 117 -13.68 0.81 5.48
CA LYS A 117 -14.82 1.37 4.74
C LYS A 117 -15.43 2.57 5.47
N ALA A 118 -15.63 2.49 6.79
CA ALA A 118 -16.13 3.60 7.60
C ALA A 118 -15.17 4.81 7.60
N ALA A 119 -13.86 4.56 7.61
CA ALA A 119 -12.83 5.59 7.42
C ALA A 119 -12.87 6.23 6.02
N GLY A 120 -13.61 5.65 5.06
CA GLY A 120 -13.72 6.15 3.69
C GLY A 120 -12.60 5.73 2.77
N MET A 121 -11.83 4.72 3.14
CA MET A 121 -10.75 4.16 2.32
C MET A 121 -11.28 3.40 1.12
N LYS A 122 -10.52 3.42 0.05
CA LYS A 122 -10.84 2.72 -1.19
C LYS A 122 -10.08 1.41 -1.34
N PHE A 123 -8.87 1.35 -0.80
CA PHE A 123 -7.96 0.23 -0.97
C PHE A 123 -7.57 -0.36 0.38
N ILE A 124 -7.47 -1.68 0.42
CA ILE A 124 -6.82 -2.45 1.50
C ILE A 124 -5.69 -3.22 0.84
N VAL A 125 -4.48 -3.11 1.37
CA VAL A 125 -3.28 -3.73 0.82
C VAL A 125 -2.61 -4.60 1.87
N THR A 126 -2.30 -5.84 1.53
CA THR A 126 -1.45 -6.69 2.37
C THR A 126 0.01 -6.44 2.01
N PRO A 127 0.81 -5.84 2.94
CA PRO A 127 2.19 -5.44 2.63
C PRO A 127 3.22 -6.54 2.85
N TRP A 128 2.82 -7.61 3.54
CA TRP A 128 3.77 -8.63 3.98
C TRP A 128 3.10 -9.98 4.16
N VAL A 129 3.79 -11.02 3.74
CA VAL A 129 3.43 -12.41 4.01
C VAL A 129 4.51 -13.09 4.84
N TYR A 130 4.08 -13.94 5.75
CA TYR A 130 4.97 -14.79 6.51
C TYR A 130 4.43 -16.22 6.52
N PHE A 131 5.28 -17.16 6.15
CA PHE A 131 4.96 -18.59 6.14
C PHE A 131 5.54 -19.22 7.40
N GLU A 132 4.72 -19.49 8.40
CA GLU A 132 5.17 -20.07 9.68
C GLU A 132 5.91 -21.39 9.48
N ASN A 133 5.46 -22.21 8.53
CA ASN A 133 6.09 -23.50 8.21
C ASN A 133 7.53 -23.36 7.68
N SER A 134 7.85 -22.26 7.00
CA SER A 134 9.21 -21.98 6.53
C SER A 134 10.01 -21.13 7.50
N GLY A 135 9.34 -20.42 8.41
CA GLY A 135 9.94 -19.39 9.25
C GLY A 135 10.46 -18.20 8.45
N SER A 136 9.83 -17.89 7.32
CA SER A 136 10.30 -16.93 6.32
C SER A 136 9.13 -16.30 5.57
N SER A 137 9.39 -15.20 4.87
CA SER A 137 8.47 -14.61 3.88
C SER A 137 8.53 -15.29 2.51
N VAL A 138 9.41 -16.28 2.34
CA VAL A 138 9.48 -17.12 1.14
C VAL A 138 8.99 -18.52 1.52
N PRO A 139 7.96 -19.08 0.85
CA PRO A 139 7.48 -20.43 1.12
C PRO A 139 8.50 -21.47 0.68
N LYS A 140 8.38 -22.69 1.19
CA LYS A 140 9.24 -23.82 0.76
C LYS A 140 8.84 -24.41 -0.58
N THR A 141 7.56 -24.33 -0.93
CA THR A 141 7.01 -24.96 -2.11
C THR A 141 5.99 -24.06 -2.81
N LEU A 142 5.77 -24.31 -4.10
CA LEU A 142 4.69 -23.69 -4.87
C LEU A 142 3.30 -24.11 -4.34
N ALA A 143 3.18 -25.26 -3.72
CA ALA A 143 1.94 -25.69 -3.09
C ALA A 143 1.56 -24.79 -1.90
N GLU A 144 2.53 -24.40 -1.06
CA GLU A 144 2.31 -23.40 0.01
C GLU A 144 1.94 -22.03 -0.57
N LEU A 145 2.64 -21.61 -1.61
CA LEU A 145 2.36 -20.34 -2.29
C LEU A 145 0.96 -20.33 -2.91
N LYS A 146 0.53 -21.46 -3.48
CA LYS A 146 -0.83 -21.60 -4.03
C LYS A 146 -1.91 -21.39 -2.97
N ILE A 147 -1.75 -22.01 -1.79
CA ILE A 147 -2.67 -21.81 -0.66
C ILE A 147 -2.76 -20.33 -0.29
N TYR A 148 -1.63 -19.64 -0.29
CA TYR A 148 -1.62 -18.21 -0.01
C TYR A 148 -2.30 -17.38 -1.11
N CYS A 149 -2.10 -17.71 -2.37
CA CYS A 149 -2.82 -17.05 -3.48
C CYS A 149 -4.33 -17.27 -3.39
N ASP A 150 -4.78 -18.45 -3.02
CA ASP A 150 -6.19 -18.76 -2.80
C ASP A 150 -6.77 -17.97 -1.60
N TYR A 151 -5.95 -17.78 -0.57
CA TYR A 151 -6.30 -16.90 0.56
C TYR A 151 -6.43 -15.44 0.12
N LEU A 152 -5.48 -14.90 -0.64
CA LEU A 152 -5.58 -13.54 -1.20
C LEU A 152 -6.84 -13.37 -2.06
N ASN A 153 -7.18 -14.36 -2.88
CA ASN A 153 -8.41 -14.37 -3.67
C ASN A 153 -9.67 -14.34 -2.78
N THR A 154 -9.66 -15.08 -1.68
CA THR A 154 -10.77 -15.12 -0.72
C THR A 154 -10.97 -13.76 -0.07
N VAL A 155 -9.90 -13.16 0.47
CA VAL A 155 -9.94 -11.83 1.09
C VAL A 155 -10.29 -10.76 0.04
N GLY A 156 -9.69 -10.83 -1.14
CA GLY A 156 -9.98 -9.90 -2.24
C GLY A 156 -11.44 -9.89 -2.65
N LYS A 157 -12.08 -11.07 -2.68
CA LYS A 157 -13.51 -11.16 -2.93
C LYS A 157 -14.33 -10.49 -1.81
N MET A 158 -13.99 -10.72 -0.54
CA MET A 158 -14.69 -10.08 0.59
C MET A 158 -14.59 -8.55 0.53
N VAL A 159 -13.41 -8.02 0.22
CA VAL A 159 -13.18 -6.57 0.05
C VAL A 159 -13.96 -6.02 -1.14
N SER A 160 -13.99 -6.75 -2.25
CA SER A 160 -14.75 -6.39 -3.46
C SER A 160 -16.26 -6.37 -3.20
N ASP A 161 -16.81 -7.38 -2.50
CA ASP A 161 -18.21 -7.45 -2.10
C ASP A 161 -18.61 -6.27 -1.18
N ALA A 162 -17.66 -5.73 -0.43
CA ALA A 162 -17.85 -4.51 0.37
C ALA A 162 -17.74 -3.20 -0.45
N GLY A 163 -17.42 -3.27 -1.74
CA GLY A 163 -17.27 -2.12 -2.65
C GLY A 163 -15.92 -1.41 -2.54
N MET A 164 -14.90 -2.11 -2.06
CA MET A 164 -13.51 -1.66 -1.99
C MET A 164 -12.62 -2.50 -2.93
N GLU A 165 -11.34 -2.20 -3.02
CA GLU A 165 -10.38 -2.93 -3.83
C GLU A 165 -9.25 -3.48 -2.95
N TYR A 166 -8.84 -4.74 -3.18
CA TYR A 166 -7.81 -5.41 -2.39
C TYR A 166 -6.53 -5.61 -3.19
N GLY A 167 -5.39 -5.34 -2.56
CA GLY A 167 -4.08 -5.47 -3.20
C GLY A 167 -3.03 -6.18 -2.36
N TYR A 168 -1.93 -6.52 -3.01
CA TYR A 168 -0.71 -7.02 -2.41
C TYR A 168 0.46 -6.10 -2.74
N HIS A 169 1.26 -5.72 -1.73
CA HIS A 169 2.46 -4.91 -1.87
C HIS A 169 3.71 -5.80 -1.77
N ASN A 170 4.64 -5.64 -2.70
CA ASN A 170 5.86 -6.42 -2.73
C ASN A 170 7.03 -5.75 -2.01
N HIS A 171 7.91 -6.61 -1.50
CA HIS A 171 9.30 -6.29 -1.18
C HIS A 171 10.24 -6.96 -2.20
N SER A 172 11.50 -7.17 -1.83
CA SER A 172 12.46 -7.80 -2.74
C SER A 172 12.42 -9.32 -2.72
N HIS A 173 11.91 -9.93 -1.65
CA HIS A 173 11.92 -11.39 -1.50
C HIS A 173 10.94 -12.10 -2.43
N GLU A 174 9.89 -11.43 -2.92
CA GLU A 174 8.96 -11.99 -3.89
C GLU A 174 9.59 -12.25 -5.26
N PHE A 175 10.75 -11.65 -5.52
CA PHE A 175 11.52 -11.91 -6.74
C PHE A 175 12.49 -13.10 -6.59
N SER A 176 12.44 -13.82 -5.45
CA SER A 176 13.14 -15.09 -5.27
C SER A 176 12.40 -16.22 -5.95
N GLU A 177 13.17 -17.27 -6.33
CA GLU A 177 12.60 -18.49 -6.92
C GLU A 177 12.14 -19.47 -5.84
N VAL A 178 10.99 -20.07 -6.09
CA VAL A 178 10.42 -21.19 -5.34
C VAL A 178 10.20 -22.35 -6.34
N GLU A 179 10.90 -23.46 -6.16
CA GLU A 179 10.83 -24.62 -7.07
C GLU A 179 11.05 -24.26 -8.56
N GLY A 180 11.89 -23.24 -8.82
CA GLY A 180 12.25 -22.79 -10.16
C GLY A 180 11.30 -21.76 -10.79
N GLU A 181 10.30 -21.28 -10.06
CA GLU A 181 9.43 -20.18 -10.48
C GLU A 181 9.62 -18.95 -9.60
N VAL A 182 9.64 -17.74 -10.18
CA VAL A 182 9.69 -16.49 -9.44
C VAL A 182 8.39 -16.31 -8.66
N MET A 183 8.47 -16.16 -7.35
CA MET A 183 7.30 -16.07 -6.46
C MET A 183 6.32 -14.96 -6.91
N TYR A 184 6.82 -13.77 -7.29
CA TYR A 184 5.98 -12.66 -7.74
C TYR A 184 5.20 -12.97 -9.03
N ASP A 185 5.86 -13.62 -9.99
CA ASP A 185 5.22 -14.08 -11.23
C ASP A 185 4.12 -15.12 -10.94
N TYR A 186 4.41 -16.06 -10.04
CA TYR A 186 3.44 -17.05 -9.61
C TYR A 186 2.21 -16.39 -8.96
N MET A 187 2.42 -15.42 -8.05
CA MET A 187 1.33 -14.68 -7.40
C MET A 187 0.47 -13.93 -8.41
N LEU A 188 1.10 -13.23 -9.37
CA LEU A 188 0.39 -12.51 -10.44
C LEU A 188 -0.44 -13.44 -11.33
N ALA A 189 0.04 -14.66 -11.60
CA ALA A 189 -0.64 -15.66 -12.43
C ALA A 189 -1.77 -16.39 -11.68
N HIS A 190 -1.66 -16.59 -10.36
CA HIS A 190 -2.59 -17.40 -9.56
C HIS A 190 -3.54 -16.60 -8.67
N THR A 191 -3.50 -15.26 -8.75
CA THR A 191 -4.51 -14.40 -8.13
C THR A 191 -5.49 -13.87 -9.17
N ASN A 192 -6.78 -13.84 -8.81
CA ASN A 192 -7.83 -13.35 -9.70
C ASN A 192 -7.73 -11.83 -9.89
N PRO A 193 -7.52 -11.31 -11.11
CA PRO A 193 -7.38 -9.87 -11.37
C PRO A 193 -8.65 -9.05 -11.06
N GLU A 194 -9.81 -9.68 -10.93
CA GLU A 194 -11.05 -9.01 -10.50
C GLU A 194 -11.04 -8.70 -9.00
N TYR A 195 -10.32 -9.49 -8.20
CA TYR A 195 -10.32 -9.38 -6.75
C TYR A 195 -9.01 -8.86 -6.17
N VAL A 196 -7.88 -9.14 -6.83
CA VAL A 196 -6.54 -8.81 -6.31
C VAL A 196 -5.78 -7.97 -7.33
N PHE A 197 -5.43 -6.75 -6.97
CA PHE A 197 -4.44 -5.97 -7.71
C PHE A 197 -3.07 -6.05 -7.00
N PHE A 198 -2.04 -5.46 -7.60
CA PHE A 198 -0.73 -5.33 -6.96
C PHE A 198 -0.41 -3.84 -6.77
N GLU A 199 0.05 -3.51 -5.57
CA GLU A 199 0.72 -2.26 -5.29
C GLU A 199 2.22 -2.51 -5.43
N MET A 200 2.79 -2.08 -6.56
CA MET A 200 4.20 -2.33 -6.79
C MET A 200 5.07 -1.30 -6.06
N ASP A 201 5.92 -1.78 -5.15
CA ASP A 201 7.05 -1.00 -4.67
C ASP A 201 8.17 -1.05 -5.71
N VAL A 202 8.43 0.11 -6.33
CA VAL A 202 9.38 0.19 -7.44
C VAL A 202 10.85 0.06 -7.00
N TYR A 203 11.18 0.48 -5.78
CA TYR A 203 12.52 0.32 -5.22
C TYR A 203 12.80 -1.14 -4.87
N TRP A 204 11.89 -1.79 -4.15
CA TRP A 204 12.05 -3.19 -3.79
C TRP A 204 12.05 -4.10 -5.01
N THR A 205 11.34 -3.76 -6.09
CA THR A 205 11.43 -4.46 -7.37
C THR A 205 12.84 -4.38 -7.96
N VAL A 206 13.47 -3.18 -7.93
CA VAL A 206 14.86 -3.01 -8.39
C VAL A 206 15.85 -3.78 -7.50
N ILE A 207 15.67 -3.73 -6.17
CA ILE A 207 16.50 -4.50 -5.22
C ILE A 207 16.34 -6.02 -5.43
N GLY A 208 15.15 -6.46 -5.85
CA GLY A 208 14.89 -7.85 -6.29
C GLY A 208 15.46 -8.19 -7.66
N ASN A 209 16.37 -7.36 -8.21
CA ASN A 209 16.98 -7.51 -9.54
C ASN A 209 15.95 -7.61 -10.69
N SER A 210 14.84 -6.91 -10.55
CA SER A 210 13.74 -6.93 -11.52
C SER A 210 13.41 -5.52 -12.01
N SER A 211 12.70 -5.45 -13.14
CA SER A 211 12.34 -4.18 -13.79
C SER A 211 10.84 -3.90 -13.60
N PRO A 212 10.45 -2.80 -12.92
CA PRO A 212 9.05 -2.39 -12.84
C PRO A 212 8.38 -2.29 -14.21
N VAL A 213 9.06 -1.70 -15.18
CA VAL A 213 8.51 -1.48 -16.53
C VAL A 213 8.26 -2.79 -17.28
N ASP A 214 9.13 -3.80 -17.08
CA ASP A 214 8.92 -5.10 -17.72
C ASP A 214 7.74 -5.84 -17.10
N TYR A 215 7.54 -5.72 -15.79
CA TYR A 215 6.34 -6.22 -15.11
C TYR A 215 5.06 -5.52 -15.58
N PHE A 216 5.09 -4.19 -15.78
CA PHE A 216 3.94 -3.47 -16.31
C PHE A 216 3.53 -3.95 -17.71
N LYS A 217 4.52 -4.27 -18.56
CA LYS A 217 4.28 -4.82 -19.90
C LYS A 217 3.83 -6.27 -19.86
N LYS A 218 4.38 -7.08 -18.95
CA LYS A 218 4.05 -8.50 -18.78
C LYS A 218 2.65 -8.71 -18.21
N TYR A 219 2.24 -7.84 -17.27
CA TYR A 219 0.96 -7.92 -16.55
C TYR A 219 0.21 -6.57 -16.60
N PRO A 220 -0.24 -6.11 -17.77
CA PRO A 220 -0.87 -4.80 -17.90
C PRO A 220 -2.17 -4.72 -17.08
N GLY A 221 -2.38 -3.56 -16.45
CA GLY A 221 -3.58 -3.28 -15.64
C GLY A 221 -3.57 -3.87 -14.22
N ARG A 222 -2.54 -4.62 -13.84
CA ARG A 222 -2.47 -5.28 -12.52
C ARG A 222 -1.95 -4.37 -11.40
N PHE A 223 -1.30 -3.24 -11.70
CA PHE A 223 -0.59 -2.39 -10.73
C PHE A 223 -1.35 -1.08 -10.48
N LYS A 224 -2.45 -1.17 -9.71
CA LYS A 224 -3.35 -0.02 -9.49
C LYS A 224 -2.76 1.04 -8.58
N LEU A 225 -1.87 0.67 -7.67
CA LEU A 225 -1.09 1.57 -6.83
C LEU A 225 0.40 1.34 -7.10
N LEU A 226 1.20 2.41 -7.00
CA LEU A 226 2.66 2.31 -7.01
C LEU A 226 3.20 2.93 -5.73
N HIS A 227 3.99 2.17 -4.98
CA HIS A 227 4.86 2.73 -3.95
C HIS A 227 6.10 3.33 -4.63
N ILE A 228 6.17 4.66 -4.56
CA ILE A 228 7.30 5.43 -5.07
C ILE A 228 8.29 5.58 -3.93
N LYS A 229 9.31 4.76 -3.98
CA LYS A 229 10.34 4.58 -2.97
C LYS A 229 11.72 4.61 -3.61
N ASP A 230 12.73 5.00 -2.85
CA ASP A 230 14.13 4.95 -3.18
C ASP A 230 14.92 4.46 -1.94
N GLU A 231 16.24 4.36 -2.02
CA GLU A 231 17.10 4.01 -0.87
C GLU A 231 16.87 4.95 0.32
N ARG A 232 16.69 6.24 0.05
CA ARG A 232 16.35 7.30 1.00
C ARG A 232 15.27 8.21 0.41
N GLU A 233 15.59 9.51 0.23
CA GLU A 233 14.69 10.45 -0.45
C GLU A 233 14.54 10.09 -1.93
N ILE A 234 13.36 10.30 -2.47
CA ILE A 234 13.05 9.97 -3.87
C ILE A 234 14.02 10.68 -4.84
N GLY A 235 14.63 9.88 -5.74
CA GLY A 235 15.58 10.36 -6.74
C GLY A 235 17.02 10.55 -6.24
N GLN A 236 17.29 10.27 -4.97
CA GLN A 236 18.59 10.50 -4.37
C GLN A 236 19.64 9.45 -4.78
N SER A 237 19.23 8.18 -4.88
CA SER A 237 20.17 7.09 -5.19
C SER A 237 20.54 7.00 -6.68
N GLY A 238 19.66 7.43 -7.57
CA GLY A 238 19.78 7.20 -9.00
C GLY A 238 19.55 5.75 -9.44
N MET A 239 19.16 4.85 -8.53
CA MET A 239 18.94 3.42 -8.83
C MET A 239 17.60 3.16 -9.49
N VAL A 240 16.58 3.95 -9.18
CA VAL A 240 15.21 3.75 -9.66
C VAL A 240 14.94 4.64 -10.86
N GLY A 241 14.56 4.03 -11.98
CA GLY A 241 14.27 4.72 -13.24
C GLY A 241 12.88 5.37 -13.27
N PHE A 242 12.64 6.38 -12.44
CA PHE A 242 11.31 7.00 -12.27
C PHE A 242 10.71 7.53 -13.58
N ASP A 243 11.52 8.09 -14.49
CA ASP A 243 11.03 8.56 -15.81
C ASP A 243 10.34 7.44 -16.59
N ALA A 244 10.99 6.27 -16.68
CA ALA A 244 10.46 5.12 -17.38
C ALA A 244 9.23 4.54 -16.68
N ILE A 245 9.23 4.50 -15.34
CA ILE A 245 8.11 4.02 -14.53
C ILE A 245 6.87 4.87 -14.79
N PHE A 246 6.97 6.19 -14.66
CA PHE A 246 5.84 7.10 -14.87
C PHE A 246 5.37 7.14 -16.32
N ALA A 247 6.27 7.03 -17.29
CA ALA A 247 5.91 6.92 -18.70
C ALA A 247 5.07 5.66 -19.00
N ASN A 248 5.18 4.62 -18.20
CA ASN A 248 4.45 3.36 -18.33
C ASN A 248 3.31 3.17 -17.30
N ALA A 249 3.02 4.16 -16.46
CA ALA A 249 1.99 4.07 -15.42
C ALA A 249 0.59 3.73 -15.98
N LYS A 250 0.25 4.24 -17.15
CA LYS A 250 -1.00 3.89 -17.83
C LYS A 250 -1.06 2.39 -18.22
N THR A 251 0.03 1.81 -18.70
CA THR A 251 0.13 0.38 -19.01
C THR A 251 0.00 -0.45 -17.73
N ALA A 252 0.59 0.02 -16.64
CA ALA A 252 0.47 -0.59 -15.31
C ALA A 252 -0.99 -0.60 -14.79
N GLY A 253 -1.83 0.35 -15.22
CA GLY A 253 -3.19 0.56 -14.73
C GLY A 253 -3.24 1.41 -13.46
N THR A 254 -2.20 2.22 -13.23
CA THR A 254 -2.01 3.00 -12.01
C THR A 254 -3.10 4.05 -11.82
N LYS A 255 -3.69 4.07 -10.63
CA LYS A 255 -4.74 5.03 -10.20
C LYS A 255 -4.19 6.08 -9.23
N ALA A 256 -3.18 5.70 -8.43
CA ALA A 256 -2.54 6.59 -7.48
C ALA A 256 -1.08 6.17 -7.26
N VAL A 257 -0.28 7.11 -6.79
CA VAL A 257 1.08 6.85 -6.30
C VAL A 257 1.17 7.18 -4.82
N ILE A 258 1.86 6.34 -4.06
CA ILE A 258 2.09 6.49 -2.64
C ILE A 258 3.60 6.63 -2.43
N ILE A 259 4.02 7.73 -1.85
CA ILE A 259 5.42 7.96 -1.53
C ILE A 259 5.75 7.28 -0.20
N GLU A 260 6.86 6.57 -0.15
CA GLU A 260 7.39 6.04 1.09
C GLU A 260 8.86 6.38 1.27
N VAL A 261 9.20 6.90 2.47
CA VAL A 261 10.57 7.18 2.90
C VAL A 261 10.84 6.40 4.18
N GLU A 262 11.55 5.29 4.08
CA GLU A 262 11.88 4.45 5.25
C GLU A 262 13.23 4.74 5.88
N ARG A 263 14.18 5.21 5.08
CA ARG A 263 15.50 5.64 5.52
C ARG A 263 15.67 7.10 5.22
N TYR A 264 16.26 7.82 6.13
CA TYR A 264 16.37 9.28 6.05
C TYR A 264 17.84 9.71 5.94
N SER A 265 18.13 10.66 5.03
CA SER A 265 19.41 11.39 5.05
C SER A 265 19.46 12.36 6.25
N TYR A 266 18.29 12.70 6.80
CA TYR A 266 18.14 13.63 7.93
C TYR A 266 17.36 12.94 9.06
N PRO A 267 18.02 12.03 9.84
CA PRO A 267 17.32 11.24 10.87
C PRO A 267 16.75 12.12 12.01
N ASP A 268 17.34 13.28 12.24
CA ASP A 268 16.85 14.26 13.26
C ASP A 268 15.73 15.17 12.70
N ASP A 269 15.43 15.11 11.40
CA ASP A 269 14.36 15.87 10.73
C ASP A 269 13.72 15.04 9.62
N VAL A 270 12.94 14.02 10.01
CA VAL A 270 12.24 13.12 9.06
C VAL A 270 11.32 13.89 8.12
N MET A 271 10.73 14.99 8.59
CA MET A 271 9.84 15.82 7.78
C MET A 271 10.60 16.55 6.65
N ARG A 272 11.90 16.77 6.80
CA ARG A 272 12.77 17.29 5.74
C ARG A 272 12.95 16.26 4.64
N SER A 273 13.24 15.01 4.98
CA SER A 273 13.37 13.91 4.02
C SER A 273 12.09 13.72 3.19
N ILE A 274 10.92 13.74 3.85
CA ILE A 274 9.61 13.65 3.20
C ILE A 274 9.37 14.85 2.26
N ARG A 275 9.75 16.06 2.68
CA ARG A 275 9.61 17.29 1.89
C ARG A 275 10.51 17.30 0.66
N GLU A 276 11.75 16.83 0.76
CA GLU A 276 12.66 16.73 -0.36
C GLU A 276 12.16 15.73 -1.39
N SER A 277 11.59 14.59 -0.97
CA SER A 277 10.93 13.61 -1.83
C SER A 277 9.74 14.23 -2.59
N ALA A 278 8.87 14.97 -1.91
CA ALA A 278 7.77 15.68 -2.55
C ALA A 278 8.27 16.73 -3.55
N ALA A 279 9.34 17.45 -3.22
CA ALA A 279 9.91 18.47 -4.10
C ALA A 279 10.54 17.87 -5.37
N TYR A 280 11.15 16.69 -5.27
CA TYR A 280 11.66 15.95 -6.43
C TYR A 280 10.54 15.61 -7.40
N LEU A 281 9.44 15.02 -6.92
CA LEU A 281 8.30 14.67 -7.76
C LEU A 281 7.67 15.88 -8.45
N LYS A 282 7.54 17.01 -7.75
CA LYS A 282 7.02 18.25 -8.33
C LYS A 282 7.91 18.80 -9.45
N LYS A 283 9.23 18.77 -9.27
CA LYS A 283 10.20 19.26 -10.27
C LYS A 283 10.25 18.37 -11.50
N SER A 284 10.22 17.06 -11.33
CA SER A 284 10.28 16.08 -12.41
C SER A 284 9.01 16.05 -13.27
N GLY A 285 7.91 16.62 -12.79
CA GLY A 285 6.64 16.65 -13.52
C GLY A 285 5.95 15.30 -13.66
N TYR A 286 6.40 14.29 -12.93
CA TYR A 286 5.87 12.92 -12.99
C TYR A 286 4.38 12.85 -12.65
N THR A 287 3.92 13.66 -11.71
CA THR A 287 2.50 13.72 -11.36
C THR A 287 1.60 14.13 -12.54
N LYS A 288 2.15 14.77 -13.58
CA LYS A 288 1.42 15.10 -14.82
C LYS A 288 1.19 13.86 -15.69
N ALA A 289 2.01 12.84 -15.60
CA ALA A 289 1.88 11.61 -16.40
C ALA A 289 0.71 10.72 -15.93
N LEU A 290 0.13 10.99 -14.75
CA LEU A 290 -1.02 10.27 -14.18
C LEU A 290 -2.38 10.85 -14.62
N ARG A 291 -2.40 11.98 -15.35
CA ARG A 291 -3.60 12.65 -15.90
C ARG A 291 -4.11 11.99 -17.16
#